data_88a49a2ee2877e708f522ad3ec1b3635
#
_entry.id   88a49a2ee2877e708f522ad3ec1b3635
#
_cell.length_a   1.000
_cell.length_b   1.000
_cell.length_c   1.000
_cell.angle_alpha   90.00
_cell.angle_beta   90.00
_cell.angle_gamma   90.00
#
_symmetry.space_group_name_H-M   'P 1'
#
loop_
_entity.id
_entity.type
_entity.pdbx_description
1 polymer ?
#
loop_
_entity_poly.entity_id
_entity_poly.type
_entity_poly.pdbx_seq_one_letter_code
_entity_poly.pdbx_strand_id
1 'polypeptide(L)'
;MEAVVLCGVQGSGKTTLYRDRFLETHVRVSMDLLRTRAREAALVRACLDTGQRFVVDNTNPTPAERRRYLEPARAARFRVIGYLVEIEAAEALARNAERPDRRRVPPAGLVGTARRLIRPTLEEGFDELWHATAARDGGWRVEPLLTTPPLPGL
;
A
#
# COMPACT_ATOMS: atom_id res chain seq x y z
N MET A 1 -18.45 -1.03 -4.21
CA MET A 1 -17.43 -1.85 -3.53
C MET A 1 -16.05 -1.40 -3.95
N GLU A 2 -15.09 -1.40 -3.03
CA GLU A 2 -13.75 -0.90 -3.33
C GLU A 2 -12.65 -1.80 -2.76
N ALA A 3 -11.57 -1.87 -3.52
CA ALA A 3 -10.31 -2.49 -3.13
C ALA A 3 -9.26 -1.38 -3.04
N VAL A 4 -8.63 -1.25 -1.89
CA VAL A 4 -7.57 -0.27 -1.65
C VAL A 4 -6.23 -1.00 -1.67
N VAL A 5 -5.27 -0.48 -2.42
CA VAL A 5 -3.91 -1.03 -2.49
C VAL A 5 -2.94 0.01 -1.95
N LEU A 6 -2.30 -0.30 -0.84
CA LEU A 6 -1.26 0.54 -0.27
C LEU A 6 0.08 0.18 -0.90
N CYS A 7 0.88 1.18 -1.20
CA CYS A 7 2.23 1.06 -1.75
C CYS A 7 3.18 1.87 -0.88
N GLY A 8 4.32 1.31 -0.57
CA GLY A 8 5.31 2.02 0.24
C GLY A 8 6.29 1.07 0.91
N VAL A 9 7.44 1.59 1.29
CA VAL A 9 8.46 0.81 1.99
C VAL A 9 8.00 0.43 3.40
N GLN A 10 8.68 -0.53 4.01
CA GLN A 10 8.43 -0.91 5.40
C GLN A 10 8.66 0.31 6.31
N GLY A 11 7.76 0.51 7.26
CA GLY A 11 7.84 1.64 8.19
C GLY A 11 7.32 2.97 7.65
N SER A 12 6.78 3.01 6.43
CA SER A 12 6.22 4.24 5.85
C SER A 12 4.90 4.70 6.47
N GLY A 13 4.26 3.84 7.26
CA GLY A 13 3.00 4.15 7.94
C GLY A 13 1.76 3.52 7.33
N LYS A 14 1.92 2.53 6.43
CA LYS A 14 0.79 1.86 5.78
C LYS A 14 -0.21 1.26 6.77
N THR A 15 0.28 0.52 7.76
CA THR A 15 -0.58 -0.09 8.79
C THR A 15 -1.28 0.97 9.63
N THR A 16 -0.59 2.07 9.93
CA THR A 16 -1.18 3.19 10.65
C THR A 16 -2.26 3.87 9.82
N LEU A 17 -2.03 4.07 8.52
CA LEU A 17 -3.04 4.60 7.62
C LEU A 17 -4.27 3.69 7.56
N TYR A 18 -4.06 2.37 7.46
CA TYR A 18 -5.15 1.40 7.53
C TYR A 18 -5.95 1.56 8.81
N ARG A 19 -5.28 1.58 9.95
CA ARG A 19 -5.95 1.70 11.26
C ARG A 19 -6.74 2.99 11.38
N ASP A 20 -6.18 4.10 10.90
CA ASP A 20 -6.80 5.42 11.08
C ASP A 20 -7.95 5.67 10.10
N ARG A 21 -7.94 5.05 8.92
CA ARG A 21 -8.89 5.35 7.84
C ARG A 21 -9.81 4.20 7.44
N PHE A 22 -9.42 2.96 7.66
CA PHE A 22 -10.09 1.81 7.05
C PHE A 22 -10.50 0.72 8.03
N LEU A 23 -10.05 0.77 9.27
CA LEU A 23 -10.23 -0.30 10.24
C LEU A 23 -11.69 -0.75 10.40
N GLU A 24 -12.61 0.20 10.41
CA GLU A 24 -14.02 -0.09 10.66
C GLU A 24 -14.81 -0.50 9.40
N THR A 25 -14.25 -0.34 8.23
CA THR A 25 -14.98 -0.52 6.97
C THR A 25 -14.36 -1.53 6.01
N HIS A 26 -13.09 -1.86 6.18
CA HIS A 26 -12.33 -2.66 5.23
C HIS A 26 -11.60 -3.82 5.92
N VAL A 27 -11.66 -5.00 5.34
CA VAL A 27 -10.84 -6.13 5.77
C VAL A 27 -9.38 -5.86 5.41
N ARG A 28 -8.47 -6.11 6.33
CA ARG A 28 -7.04 -5.99 6.10
C ARG A 28 -6.46 -7.26 5.49
N VAL A 29 -5.84 -7.12 4.33
CA VAL A 29 -5.09 -8.18 3.65
C VAL A 29 -3.62 -7.88 3.80
N SER A 30 -2.90 -8.67 4.56
CA SER A 30 -1.48 -8.44 4.86
C SER A 30 -0.73 -9.76 4.92
N MET A 31 0.43 -9.83 4.25
CA MET A 31 1.30 -11.00 4.30
C MET A 31 1.91 -11.20 5.69
N ASP A 32 2.05 -10.13 6.48
CA ASP A 32 2.50 -10.25 7.87
C ASP A 32 1.53 -11.06 8.74
N LEU A 33 0.23 -10.98 8.44
CA LEU A 33 -0.78 -11.77 9.11
C LEU A 33 -0.99 -13.14 8.47
N LEU A 34 -1.11 -13.17 7.16
CA LEU A 34 -1.56 -14.35 6.43
C LEU A 34 -0.45 -15.35 6.16
N ARG A 35 0.79 -14.89 6.08
CA ARG A 35 2.02 -15.68 5.97
C ARG A 35 2.23 -16.37 4.62
N THR A 36 1.19 -16.75 3.91
CA THR A 36 1.31 -17.43 2.61
C THR A 36 0.49 -16.75 1.53
N ARG A 37 0.97 -16.82 0.29
CA ARG A 37 0.24 -16.29 -0.86
C ARG A 37 -1.08 -17.04 -1.10
N ALA A 38 -1.16 -18.31 -0.76
CA ALA A 38 -2.40 -19.08 -0.88
C ALA A 38 -3.48 -18.54 0.07
N ARG A 39 -3.13 -18.23 1.32
CA ARG A 39 -4.06 -17.64 2.28
C ARG A 39 -4.49 -16.24 1.84
N GLU A 40 -3.55 -15.45 1.34
CA GLU A 40 -3.85 -14.11 0.83
C GLU A 40 -4.84 -14.18 -0.34
N ALA A 41 -4.57 -15.02 -1.32
CA ALA A 41 -5.45 -15.20 -2.47
C ALA A 41 -6.85 -15.67 -2.05
N ALA A 42 -6.95 -16.57 -1.08
CA ALA A 42 -8.24 -17.05 -0.56
C ALA A 42 -9.02 -15.91 0.12
N LEU A 43 -8.37 -15.08 0.92
CA LEU A 43 -9.03 -13.94 1.57
C LEU A 43 -9.47 -12.89 0.56
N VAL A 44 -8.63 -12.54 -0.40
CA VAL A 44 -8.99 -11.61 -1.49
C VAL A 44 -10.20 -12.16 -2.27
N ARG A 45 -10.16 -13.44 -2.62
CA ARG A 45 -11.28 -14.10 -3.32
C ARG A 45 -12.58 -13.99 -2.51
N ALA A 46 -12.53 -14.27 -1.21
CA ALA A 46 -13.70 -14.18 -0.34
C ALA A 46 -14.26 -12.74 -0.31
N CYS A 47 -13.39 -11.73 -0.22
CA CYS A 47 -13.81 -10.34 -0.27
C CYS A 47 -14.48 -9.98 -1.61
N LEU A 48 -13.90 -10.41 -2.71
CA LEU A 48 -14.45 -10.16 -4.05
C LEU A 48 -15.80 -10.85 -4.25
N ASP A 49 -15.90 -12.10 -3.85
CA ASP A 49 -17.12 -12.91 -4.04
C ASP A 49 -18.29 -12.40 -3.18
N THR A 50 -18.00 -11.83 -2.02
CA THR A 50 -19.04 -11.33 -1.09
C THR A 50 -19.30 -9.84 -1.22
N GLY A 51 -18.54 -9.12 -2.03
CA GLY A 51 -18.62 -7.66 -2.12
C GLY A 51 -18.04 -6.94 -0.91
N GLN A 52 -17.15 -7.59 -0.16
CA GLN A 52 -16.52 -6.99 1.02
C GLN A 52 -15.37 -6.05 0.62
N ARG A 53 -15.39 -4.82 1.11
CA ARG A 53 -14.28 -3.87 0.95
C ARG A 53 -13.03 -4.39 1.66
N PHE A 54 -11.89 -4.18 1.06
CA PHE A 54 -10.61 -4.61 1.66
C PHE A 54 -9.47 -3.67 1.32
N VAL A 55 -8.43 -3.72 2.15
CA VAL A 55 -7.19 -2.98 1.96
C VAL A 55 -6.03 -3.97 1.91
N VAL A 56 -5.24 -3.90 0.85
CA VAL A 56 -3.99 -4.65 0.74
C VAL A 56 -2.87 -3.84 1.39
N ASP A 57 -2.44 -4.29 2.56
CA ASP A 57 -1.39 -3.65 3.37
C ASP A 57 -0.08 -4.43 3.23
N ASN A 58 0.54 -4.30 2.07
CA ASN A 58 1.86 -4.84 1.72
C ASN A 58 2.69 -3.72 1.09
N THR A 59 3.96 -3.96 0.84
CA THR A 59 4.84 -2.94 0.23
C THR A 59 4.47 -2.62 -1.21
N ASN A 60 4.06 -3.63 -1.98
CA ASN A 60 3.59 -3.51 -3.37
C ASN A 60 4.47 -2.61 -4.26
N PRO A 61 5.79 -2.86 -4.33
CA PRO A 61 6.73 -1.90 -4.91
C PRO A 61 6.68 -1.82 -6.43
N THR A 62 6.20 -2.84 -7.12
CA THR A 62 6.21 -2.88 -8.59
C THR A 62 4.82 -3.05 -9.18
N PRO A 63 4.61 -2.61 -10.45
CA PRO A 63 3.36 -2.85 -11.15
C PRO A 63 2.96 -4.32 -11.21
N ALA A 64 3.92 -5.23 -11.40
CA ALA A 64 3.67 -6.68 -11.44
C ALA A 64 3.09 -7.20 -10.13
N GLU A 65 3.61 -6.74 -8.99
CA GLU A 65 3.11 -7.13 -7.68
C GLU A 65 1.71 -6.56 -7.41
N ARG A 66 1.46 -5.33 -7.84
CA ARG A 66 0.14 -4.71 -7.69
C ARG A 66 -0.92 -5.34 -8.59
N ARG A 67 -0.53 -5.80 -9.78
CA ARG A 67 -1.44 -6.44 -10.73
C ARG A 67 -2.18 -7.64 -10.12
N ARG A 68 -1.54 -8.34 -9.20
CA ARG A 68 -2.13 -9.47 -8.45
C ARG A 68 -3.50 -9.11 -7.84
N TYR A 69 -3.68 -7.86 -7.43
CA TYR A 69 -4.91 -7.38 -6.81
C TYR A 69 -5.79 -6.60 -7.78
N LEU A 70 -5.18 -5.81 -8.66
CA LEU A 70 -5.91 -4.97 -9.59
C LEU A 70 -6.73 -5.78 -10.60
N GLU A 71 -6.13 -6.79 -11.20
CA GLU A 71 -6.84 -7.60 -12.20
C GLU A 71 -8.10 -8.28 -11.65
N PRO A 72 -8.05 -9.04 -10.56
CA PRO A 72 -9.25 -9.68 -10.05
C PRO A 72 -10.27 -8.69 -9.48
N ALA A 73 -9.82 -7.59 -8.87
CA ALA A 73 -10.72 -6.56 -8.37
C ALA A 73 -11.48 -5.87 -9.51
N ARG A 74 -10.80 -5.54 -10.59
CA ARG A 74 -11.44 -4.96 -11.79
C ARG A 74 -12.40 -5.94 -12.44
N ALA A 75 -12.02 -7.21 -12.56
CA ALA A 75 -12.89 -8.25 -13.09
C ALA A 75 -14.17 -8.40 -12.27
N ALA A 76 -14.09 -8.22 -10.96
CA ALA A 76 -15.24 -8.22 -10.05
C ALA A 76 -15.98 -6.87 -9.98
N ARG A 77 -15.57 -5.89 -10.79
CA ARG A 77 -16.16 -4.54 -10.86
C ARG A 77 -16.03 -3.75 -9.55
N PHE A 78 -14.97 -3.99 -8.81
CA PHE A 78 -14.60 -3.16 -7.67
C PHE A 78 -13.95 -1.88 -8.17
N ARG A 79 -14.21 -0.78 -7.46
CA ARG A 79 -13.42 0.43 -7.62
C ARG A 79 -12.05 0.18 -6.98
N VAL A 80 -10.97 0.49 -7.69
CA VAL A 80 -9.61 0.22 -7.22
C VAL A 80 -8.90 1.54 -6.92
N ILE A 81 -8.52 1.70 -5.66
CA ILE A 81 -7.91 2.93 -5.16
C ILE A 81 -6.51 2.61 -4.66
N GLY A 82 -5.52 3.35 -5.14
CA GLY A 82 -4.14 3.23 -4.68
C GLY A 82 -3.71 4.39 -3.78
N TYR A 83 -2.93 4.08 -2.77
CA TYR A 83 -2.25 5.08 -1.94
C TYR A 83 -0.76 4.82 -1.96
N LEU A 84 0.00 5.80 -2.41
CA LEU A 84 1.46 5.79 -2.21
C LEU A 84 1.73 6.44 -0.86
N VAL A 85 2.18 5.64 0.09
CA VAL A 85 2.51 6.11 1.43
C VAL A 85 4.02 6.32 1.47
N GLU A 86 4.44 7.57 1.52
CA GLU A 86 5.85 7.95 1.47
C GLU A 86 6.36 8.51 2.79
N ILE A 87 7.63 8.23 3.00
CA ILE A 87 8.44 8.71 4.10
C ILE A 87 9.89 8.69 3.62
N GLU A 88 10.71 9.58 4.11
CA GLU A 88 12.13 9.55 3.77
C GLU A 88 12.79 8.26 4.25
N ALA A 89 13.75 7.73 3.47
CA ALA A 89 14.41 6.46 3.75
C ALA A 89 15.06 6.43 5.14
N ALA A 90 15.69 7.52 5.57
CA ALA A 90 16.31 7.62 6.89
C ALA A 90 15.28 7.48 8.02
N GLU A 91 14.10 8.09 7.85
CA GLU A 91 13.00 7.99 8.82
C GLU A 91 12.40 6.59 8.83
N ALA A 92 12.27 5.95 7.67
CA ALA A 92 11.82 4.56 7.58
C ALA A 92 12.76 3.60 8.31
N LEU A 93 14.08 3.80 8.16
CA LEU A 93 15.09 3.02 8.87
C LEU A 93 14.98 3.20 10.39
N ALA A 94 14.82 4.45 10.85
CA ALA A 94 14.68 4.75 12.26
C ALA A 94 13.44 4.08 12.87
N ARG A 95 12.30 4.18 12.19
CA ARG A 95 11.06 3.52 12.63
C ARG A 95 11.18 2.01 12.66
N ASN A 96 11.86 1.41 11.66
CA ASN A 96 12.08 -0.03 11.63
C ASN A 96 12.94 -0.49 12.82
N ALA A 97 13.96 0.27 13.20
CA ALA A 97 14.82 -0.04 14.33
C ALA A 97 14.06 -0.06 15.67
N GLU A 98 12.96 0.70 15.79
CA GLU A 98 12.09 0.73 16.97
C GLU A 98 11.09 -0.43 17.02
N ARG A 99 10.93 -1.20 15.93
CA ARG A 99 10.00 -2.34 15.90
C ARG A 99 10.51 -3.49 16.77
N PRO A 100 9.59 -4.30 17.36
CA PRO A 100 9.98 -5.57 17.97
C PRO A 100 10.74 -6.45 16.99
N ASP A 101 11.72 -7.22 17.45
CA ASP A 101 12.60 -8.06 16.61
C ASP A 101 11.83 -8.87 15.57
N ARG A 102 10.70 -9.47 15.94
CA ARG A 102 9.85 -10.27 15.04
C ARG A 102 9.25 -9.50 13.86
N ARG A 103 9.19 -8.16 13.95
CA ARG A 103 8.62 -7.28 12.89
C ARG A 103 9.67 -6.40 12.25
N ARG A 104 10.90 -6.47 12.73
CA ARG A 104 12.00 -5.68 12.18
C ARG A 104 12.46 -6.27 10.85
N VAL A 105 12.55 -5.41 9.83
CA VAL A 105 13.08 -5.77 8.53
C VAL A 105 14.58 -5.44 8.52
N PRO A 106 15.46 -6.33 8.01
CA PRO A 106 16.88 -6.00 7.87
C PRO A 106 17.05 -4.72 7.04
N PRO A 107 18.00 -3.83 7.40
CA PRO A 107 18.23 -2.57 6.65
C PRO A 107 18.45 -2.78 5.16
N ALA A 108 19.13 -3.83 4.75
CA ALA A 108 19.31 -4.17 3.32
C ALA A 108 17.98 -4.44 2.62
N GLY A 109 17.02 -5.07 3.29
CA GLY A 109 15.68 -5.31 2.76
C GLY A 109 14.90 -4.03 2.56
N LEU A 110 14.99 -3.07 3.49
CA LEU A 110 14.39 -1.75 3.36
C LEU A 110 14.95 -0.98 2.17
N VAL A 111 16.27 -0.92 2.03
CA VAL A 111 16.94 -0.24 0.92
C VAL A 111 16.59 -0.92 -0.40
N GLY A 112 16.56 -2.25 -0.44
CA GLY A 112 16.19 -3.01 -1.64
C GLY A 112 14.76 -2.72 -2.08
N THR A 113 13.80 -2.67 -1.16
CA THR A 113 12.40 -2.31 -1.44
C THR A 113 12.30 -0.88 -1.97
N ALA A 114 13.00 0.07 -1.33
CA ALA A 114 13.00 1.46 -1.77
C ALA A 114 13.54 1.62 -3.20
N ARG A 115 14.58 0.88 -3.56
CA ARG A 115 15.15 0.88 -4.93
C ARG A 115 14.22 0.25 -5.96
N ARG A 116 13.42 -0.73 -5.57
CA ARG A 116 12.47 -1.42 -6.44
C ARG A 116 11.17 -0.66 -6.61
N LEU A 117 10.88 0.30 -5.74
CA LEU A 117 9.61 1.01 -5.72
C LEU A 117 9.44 1.83 -6.99
N ILE A 118 8.45 1.47 -7.79
CA ILE A 118 8.02 2.21 -8.96
C ILE A 118 6.70 2.90 -8.58
N ARG A 119 6.62 4.21 -8.78
CA ARG A 119 5.40 4.97 -8.46
C ARG A 119 4.21 4.40 -9.20
N PRO A 120 3.07 4.18 -8.52
CA PRO A 120 1.87 3.72 -9.19
C PRO A 120 1.38 4.71 -10.24
N THR A 121 0.79 4.20 -11.30
CA THR A 121 0.18 5.01 -12.36
C THR A 121 -1.25 4.54 -12.64
N LEU A 122 -2.07 5.44 -13.17
CA LEU A 122 -3.45 5.10 -13.53
C LEU A 122 -3.52 4.04 -14.65
N GLU A 123 -2.52 3.99 -15.52
CA GLU A 123 -2.46 2.99 -16.59
C GLU A 123 -2.36 1.55 -16.06
N GLU A 124 -1.96 1.36 -14.83
CA GLU A 124 -1.95 0.03 -14.19
C GLU A 124 -3.37 -0.51 -13.97
N GLY A 125 -4.36 0.37 -13.91
CA GLY A 125 -5.75 -0.02 -13.70
C GLY A 125 -6.39 0.55 -12.43
N PHE A 126 -5.76 1.52 -11.78
CA PHE A 126 -6.36 2.25 -10.67
C PHE A 126 -7.42 3.22 -11.17
N ASP A 127 -8.52 3.32 -10.44
CA ASP A 127 -9.54 4.36 -10.66
C ASP A 127 -9.13 5.67 -10.00
N GLU A 128 -8.42 5.60 -8.89
CA GLU A 128 -7.87 6.75 -8.17
C GLU A 128 -6.49 6.44 -7.61
N LEU A 129 -5.65 7.45 -7.55
CA LEU A 129 -4.34 7.39 -6.91
C LEU A 129 -4.13 8.58 -5.99
N TRP A 130 -3.71 8.29 -4.77
CA TRP A 130 -3.45 9.27 -3.72
C TRP A 130 -2.03 9.14 -3.19
N HIS A 131 -1.48 10.28 -2.76
CA HIS A 131 -0.22 10.36 -2.05
C HIS A 131 -0.51 10.68 -0.59
N ALA A 132 -0.07 9.83 0.32
CA ALA A 132 -0.31 9.99 1.74
C ALA A 132 1.00 10.10 2.51
N THR A 133 1.11 11.15 3.31
CA THR A 133 2.25 11.38 4.22
C THR A 133 1.72 11.68 5.61
N ALA A 134 2.41 11.16 6.63
CA ALA A 134 2.08 11.49 8.01
C ALA A 134 2.36 12.97 8.28
N ALA A 135 1.37 13.67 8.81
CA ALA A 135 1.52 15.05 9.23
C ALA A 135 2.19 15.13 10.60
N ARG A 136 2.86 16.25 10.88
CA ARG A 136 3.56 16.46 12.16
C ARG A 136 2.64 16.46 13.38
N ASP A 137 1.36 16.79 13.18
CA ASP A 137 0.34 16.82 14.24
C ASP A 137 -0.30 15.44 14.50
N GLY A 138 0.18 14.38 13.86
CA GLY A 138 -0.34 13.02 14.00
C GLY A 138 -1.45 12.67 13.00
N GLY A 139 -1.89 13.61 12.15
CA GLY A 139 -2.84 13.35 11.07
C GLY A 139 -2.15 12.92 9.77
N TRP A 140 -2.91 12.96 8.69
CA TRP A 140 -2.46 12.58 7.36
C TRP A 140 -2.65 13.73 6.37
N ARG A 141 -1.62 13.95 5.54
CA ARG A 141 -1.77 14.75 4.33
C ARG A 141 -2.03 13.78 3.19
N VAL A 142 -3.19 13.91 2.56
CA VAL A 142 -3.59 13.08 1.43
C VAL A 142 -3.89 13.99 0.24
N GLU A 143 -3.15 13.80 -0.84
CA GLU A 143 -3.24 14.61 -2.05
C GLU A 143 -3.34 13.68 -3.27
N PRO A 144 -3.93 14.12 -4.38
CA PRO A 144 -3.87 13.35 -5.63
C PRO A 144 -2.41 13.05 -6.00
N LEU A 145 -2.13 11.79 -6.35
CA LEU A 145 -0.81 11.41 -6.82
C LEU A 145 -0.65 11.85 -8.26
N LEU A 146 0.29 12.79 -8.50
CA LEU A 146 0.63 13.20 -9.85
C LEU A 146 1.51 12.12 -10.49
N THR A 147 1.04 11.58 -11.59
CA THR A 147 1.72 10.47 -12.29
C THR A 147 2.89 10.95 -13.16
N THR A 148 2.96 12.25 -13.42
CA THR A 148 4.08 12.88 -14.14
C THR A 148 4.78 13.83 -13.18
N PRO A 149 6.08 13.69 -12.93
CA PRO A 149 6.80 14.70 -12.19
C PRO A 149 6.70 16.04 -12.96
N PRO A 150 6.57 17.16 -12.26
CA PRO A 150 6.58 18.46 -12.95
C PRO A 150 7.86 18.57 -13.76
N LEU A 151 7.73 19.01 -15.01
CA LEU A 151 8.88 19.22 -15.87
C LEU A 151 9.83 20.21 -15.17
N PRO A 152 11.10 19.85 -14.98
CA PRO A 152 12.03 20.76 -14.34
C PRO A 152 12.15 22.04 -15.19
N GLY A 153 11.81 23.18 -14.62
CA GLY A 153 12.06 24.48 -15.21
C GLY A 153 10.90 25.14 -15.96
N LEU A 154 9.68 24.71 -15.72
CA LEU A 154 8.50 25.50 -16.19
C LEU A 154 7.85 26.23 -15.03
#